data_c093086de5541e82c205f4138bd581df
#
_entry.id   c093086de5541e82c205f4138bd581df
#
_cell.length_a   1.000
_cell.length_b   1.000
_cell.length_c   1.000
_cell.angle_alpha   90.00
_cell.angle_beta   90.00
_cell.angle_gamma   90.00
#
_symmetry.space_group_name_H-M   'P 1'
#
loop_
_entity.id
_entity.type
_entity.pdbx_description
1 polymer ?
#
loop_
_entity_poly.entity_id
_entity_poly.type
_entity_poly.pdbx_seq_one_letter_code
_entity_poly.pdbx_strand_id
1 'polypeptide(L)'
;MATFVFLASFTDQGIRNVKETIGRAESFKQMAAMAGIRVKSIYWTLGRHDLVAICDVPDDEDATALSLSISSRGNVRCETLRAFSFDEMKNIVTKMV
;
A
#
# COMPACT_ATOMS: atom_id res chain seq x y z
N MET A 1 -10.24 -7.55 9.40
CA MET A 1 -9.28 -6.76 8.60
C MET A 1 -8.59 -7.67 7.60
N ALA A 2 -8.38 -7.18 6.42
CA ALA A 2 -7.67 -7.93 5.38
C ALA A 2 -6.29 -7.29 5.17
N THR A 3 -5.31 -8.09 4.76
CA THR A 3 -3.97 -7.60 4.48
C THR A 3 -3.87 -7.19 3.00
N PHE A 4 -3.36 -5.99 2.77
CA PHE A 4 -3.07 -5.49 1.42
C PHE A 4 -1.62 -5.06 1.33
N VAL A 5 -1.04 -5.28 0.16
CA VAL A 5 0.32 -4.83 -0.15
C VAL A 5 0.20 -3.74 -1.21
N PHE A 6 0.75 -2.58 -0.92
CA PHE A 6 0.82 -1.46 -1.86
C PHE A 6 2.23 -1.39 -2.40
N LEU A 7 2.35 -1.58 -3.71
CA LEU A 7 3.63 -1.44 -4.40
C LEU A 7 3.60 -0.11 -5.13
N ALA A 8 4.48 0.80 -4.74
CA ALA A 8 4.47 2.15 -5.30
C ALA A 8 5.71 2.40 -6.12
N SER A 9 5.52 3.06 -7.25
CA SER A 9 6.60 3.51 -8.11
C SER A 9 6.54 5.02 -8.24
N PHE A 10 7.69 5.70 -8.13
CA PHE A 10 7.75 7.14 -8.29
C PHE A 10 7.38 7.53 -9.72
N THR A 11 6.60 8.60 -9.83
CA THR A 11 6.41 9.31 -11.10
C THR A 11 7.61 10.22 -11.34
N ASP A 12 7.63 10.90 -12.49
CA ASP A 12 8.65 11.93 -12.75
C ASP A 12 8.65 13.00 -11.66
N GLN A 13 7.47 13.43 -11.24
CA GLN A 13 7.33 14.40 -10.15
C GLN A 13 7.88 13.83 -8.83
N GLY A 14 7.53 12.60 -8.51
CA GLY A 14 7.95 11.95 -7.28
C GLY A 14 9.44 11.76 -7.18
N ILE A 15 10.09 11.35 -8.28
CA ILE A 15 11.54 11.14 -8.27
C ILE A 15 12.30 12.46 -8.24
N ARG A 16 11.80 13.51 -8.89
CA ARG A 16 12.42 14.82 -8.82
C ARG A 16 12.40 15.37 -7.39
N ASN A 17 11.37 15.06 -6.63
CA ASN A 17 11.20 15.52 -5.26
C ASN A 17 11.44 14.42 -4.23
N VAL A 18 12.31 13.46 -4.56
CA VAL A 18 12.50 12.25 -3.73
C VAL A 18 12.99 12.56 -2.32
N LYS A 19 13.65 13.69 -2.11
CA LYS A 19 14.12 14.08 -0.77
C LYS A 19 12.98 14.30 0.21
N GLU A 20 11.75 14.50 -0.27
CA GLU A 20 10.56 14.66 0.55
C GLU A 20 9.85 13.35 0.86
N THR A 21 10.45 12.21 0.45
CA THR A 21 9.78 10.91 0.55
C THR A 21 9.43 10.51 1.98
N ILE A 22 10.26 10.88 2.96
CA ILE A 22 9.99 10.55 4.37
C ILE A 22 8.74 11.30 4.85
N GLY A 23 8.64 12.59 4.56
CA GLY A 23 7.46 13.37 4.92
C GLY A 23 6.19 12.86 4.24
N ARG A 24 6.32 12.43 2.98
CA ARG A 24 5.19 11.83 2.26
C ARG A 24 4.76 10.50 2.88
N ALA A 25 5.70 9.69 3.35
CA ALA A 25 5.40 8.44 4.03
C ALA A 25 4.68 8.69 5.36
N GLU A 26 5.08 9.72 6.10
CA GLU A 26 4.40 10.11 7.32
C GLU A 26 2.96 10.58 7.05
N SER A 27 2.75 11.35 5.99
CA SER A 27 1.41 11.76 5.56
C SER A 27 0.55 10.55 5.18
N PHE A 28 1.15 9.57 4.53
CA PHE A 28 0.47 8.32 4.21
C PHE A 28 -0.02 7.61 5.47
N LYS A 29 0.84 7.50 6.48
CA LYS A 29 0.46 6.87 7.75
C LYS A 29 -0.71 7.60 8.42
N GLN A 30 -0.69 8.93 8.39
CA GLN A 30 -1.77 9.74 8.97
C GLN A 30 -3.08 9.55 8.21
N MET A 31 -3.03 9.58 6.89
CA MET A 31 -4.21 9.33 6.05
C MET A 31 -4.78 7.94 6.30
N ALA A 32 -3.92 6.95 6.37
CA ALA A 32 -4.33 5.58 6.63
C ALA A 32 -5.03 5.47 7.99
N ALA A 33 -4.46 6.07 9.02
CA ALA A 33 -5.05 6.07 10.35
C ALA A 33 -6.44 6.70 10.37
N MET A 34 -6.62 7.81 9.67
CA MET A 34 -7.93 8.48 9.55
C MET A 34 -8.96 7.60 8.85
N ALA A 35 -8.53 6.72 7.97
CA ALA A 35 -9.40 5.78 7.26
C ALA A 35 -9.59 4.44 7.98
N GLY A 36 -9.08 4.30 9.20
CA GLY A 36 -9.16 3.05 9.95
C GLY A 36 -8.23 1.96 9.44
N ILE A 37 -7.18 2.33 8.72
CA ILE A 37 -6.20 1.42 8.14
C ILE A 37 -4.95 1.41 9.00
N ARG A 38 -4.46 0.21 9.31
CA ARG A 38 -3.24 0.03 10.09
C ARG A 38 -2.08 -0.23 9.15
N VAL A 39 -1.10 0.67 9.13
CA VAL A 39 0.14 0.46 8.37
C VAL A 39 1.08 -0.38 9.23
N LYS A 40 1.35 -1.61 8.79
CA LYS A 40 2.21 -2.54 9.51
C LYS A 40 3.67 -2.30 9.20
N SER A 41 4.00 -2.02 7.93
CA SER A 41 5.38 -1.87 7.48
C SER A 41 5.45 -0.99 6.26
N ILE A 42 6.51 -0.20 6.15
CA ILE A 42 6.86 0.54 4.94
C ILE A 42 8.34 0.30 4.68
N TYR A 43 8.66 -0.05 3.44
CA TYR A 43 10.04 -0.24 3.00
C TYR A 43 10.26 0.52 1.68
N TRP A 44 11.44 1.09 1.52
CA TRP A 44 11.92 1.59 0.23
C TRP A 44 12.71 0.48 -0.44
N THR A 45 12.51 0.31 -1.74
CA THR A 45 13.09 -0.80 -2.48
C THR A 45 13.83 -0.29 -3.72
N LEU A 46 14.73 -1.12 -4.22
CA LEU A 46 15.37 -0.91 -5.51
C LEU A 46 14.69 -1.79 -6.55
N GLY A 47 14.72 -1.36 -7.79
CA GLY A 47 14.18 -2.11 -8.90
C GLY A 47 12.89 -1.52 -9.41
N ARG A 48 11.97 -2.37 -9.80
CA ARG A 48 10.73 -1.98 -10.48
C ARG A 48 9.81 -1.13 -9.62
N HIS A 49 9.76 -1.41 -8.33
CA HIS A 49 8.97 -0.65 -7.37
C HIS A 49 9.92 0.07 -6.43
N ASP A 50 9.49 1.23 -5.95
CA ASP A 50 10.32 2.09 -5.10
C ASP A 50 9.93 2.01 -3.62
N LEU A 51 8.66 1.67 -3.34
CA LEU A 51 8.17 1.51 -1.98
C LEU A 51 7.24 0.30 -1.90
N VAL A 52 7.26 -0.33 -0.72
CA VAL A 52 6.32 -1.40 -0.37
C VAL A 52 5.71 -1.05 0.96
N ALA A 53 4.38 -1.00 1.02
CA ALA A 53 3.66 -0.83 2.29
C ALA A 53 2.75 -2.04 2.51
N ILE A 54 2.76 -2.55 3.73
CA ILE A 54 1.90 -3.67 4.12
C ILE A 54 0.93 -3.14 5.17
N CYS A 55 -0.37 -3.29 4.90
CA CYS A 55 -1.42 -2.69 5.71
C CYS A 55 -2.53 -3.68 6.03
N ASP A 56 -3.12 -3.54 7.21
CA ASP A 56 -4.39 -4.16 7.54
C ASP A 56 -5.50 -3.17 7.22
N VAL A 57 -6.43 -3.59 6.37
CA VAL A 57 -7.46 -2.71 5.80
C VAL A 57 -8.83 -3.35 6.00
N PRO A 58 -9.87 -2.57 6.35
CA PRO A 58 -11.21 -3.15 6.56
C PRO A 58 -11.73 -3.92 5.36
N ASP A 59 -11.61 -3.37 4.15
CA ASP A 59 -12.07 -4.03 2.92
C ASP A 59 -11.34 -3.51 1.69
N ASP A 60 -11.67 -4.07 0.53
CA ASP A 60 -11.02 -3.71 -0.73
C ASP A 60 -11.40 -2.32 -1.23
N GLU A 61 -12.58 -1.81 -0.90
CA GLU A 61 -12.97 -0.45 -1.26
C GLU A 61 -12.11 0.57 -0.51
N ASP A 62 -11.87 0.34 0.79
CA ASP A 62 -11.00 1.21 1.58
C ASP A 62 -9.56 1.17 1.07
N ALA A 63 -9.07 -0.01 0.70
CA ALA A 63 -7.72 -0.14 0.12
C ALA A 63 -7.62 0.63 -1.19
N THR A 64 -8.63 0.52 -2.04
CA THR A 64 -8.67 1.21 -3.33
C THR A 64 -8.73 2.72 -3.15
N ALA A 65 -9.57 3.18 -2.22
CA ALA A 65 -9.70 4.61 -1.92
C ALA A 65 -8.37 5.20 -1.44
N LEU A 66 -7.66 4.49 -0.56
CA LEU A 66 -6.35 4.94 -0.09
C LEU A 66 -5.35 5.02 -1.24
N SER A 67 -5.30 3.99 -2.07
CA SER A 67 -4.40 3.94 -3.23
C SER A 67 -4.67 5.10 -4.19
N LEU A 68 -5.93 5.37 -4.49
CA LEU A 68 -6.32 6.47 -5.37
C LEU A 68 -5.99 7.83 -4.76
N SER A 69 -6.23 8.00 -3.45
CA SER A 69 -5.92 9.24 -2.75
C SER A 69 -4.43 9.57 -2.82
N ILE A 70 -3.58 8.57 -2.63
CA ILE A 70 -2.14 8.75 -2.68
C ILE A 70 -1.67 9.01 -4.11
N SER A 71 -2.15 8.22 -5.06
CA SER A 71 -1.76 8.36 -6.46
C SER A 71 -2.22 9.69 -7.05
N SER A 72 -3.36 10.21 -6.59
CA SER A 72 -3.90 11.48 -7.10
C SER A 72 -3.02 12.69 -6.77
N ARG A 73 -2.11 12.56 -5.80
CA ARG A 73 -1.15 13.61 -5.47
C ARG A 73 0.00 13.71 -6.48
N GLY A 74 0.13 12.71 -7.34
CA GLY A 74 1.04 12.76 -8.48
C GLY A 74 2.46 12.29 -8.22
N ASN A 75 2.79 11.87 -6.99
CA ASN A 75 4.17 11.48 -6.65
C ASN A 75 4.45 10.00 -6.89
N VAL A 76 3.43 9.16 -6.83
CA VAL A 76 3.55 7.71 -7.02
C VAL A 76 2.39 7.15 -7.81
N ARG A 77 2.65 6.01 -8.44
CA ARG A 77 1.64 5.11 -8.96
C ARG A 77 1.64 3.87 -8.08
N CYS A 78 0.46 3.44 -7.66
CA CYS A 78 0.35 2.27 -6.79
C CYS A 78 -0.26 1.08 -7.51
N GLU A 79 0.29 -0.09 -7.20
CA GLU A 79 -0.29 -1.37 -7.53
C GLU A 79 -0.73 -1.98 -6.21
N THR A 80 -2.01 -2.32 -6.10
CA THR A 80 -2.60 -2.76 -4.83
C THR A 80 -2.93 -4.25 -4.91
N LEU A 81 -2.38 -5.03 -3.99
CA LEU A 81 -2.49 -6.48 -3.98
C LEU A 81 -3.19 -6.93 -2.71
N ARG A 82 -4.21 -7.79 -2.85
CA ARG A 82 -4.76 -8.50 -1.70
C ARG A 82 -3.78 -9.61 -1.30
N ALA A 83 -3.36 -9.61 -0.06
CA ALA A 83 -2.44 -10.62 0.45
C ALA A 83 -3.16 -11.56 1.42
N PHE A 84 -2.78 -12.83 1.39
CA PHE A 84 -3.34 -13.86 2.25
C PHE A 84 -2.25 -14.42 3.13
N SER A 85 -2.55 -14.57 4.44
CA SER A 85 -1.63 -15.19 5.38
C SER A 85 -1.50 -16.70 5.09
N PHE A 86 -0.54 -17.33 5.75
CA PHE A 86 -0.38 -18.77 5.68
C PHE A 86 -1.67 -19.50 6.07
N ASP A 87 -2.30 -19.09 7.18
CA ASP A 87 -3.53 -19.71 7.65
C ASP A 87 -4.70 -19.45 6.72
N GLU A 88 -4.81 -18.23 6.19
CA GLU A 88 -5.83 -17.92 5.20
C GLU A 88 -5.66 -18.78 3.96
N MET A 89 -4.44 -18.98 3.51
CA MET A 89 -4.17 -19.81 2.32
C MET A 89 -4.54 -21.27 2.55
N LYS A 90 -4.28 -21.81 3.74
CA LYS A 90 -4.74 -23.15 4.09
C LYS A 90 -6.27 -23.28 3.88
N ASN A 91 -6.99 -22.26 4.33
CA ASN A 91 -8.45 -22.25 4.22
C ASN A 91 -8.91 -22.15 2.76
N ILE A 92 -8.23 -21.33 1.97
CA ILE A 92 -8.52 -21.18 0.54
C ILE A 92 -8.36 -22.50 -0.19
N VAL A 93 -7.30 -23.23 0.11
CA VAL A 93 -7.01 -24.52 -0.54
C VAL A 93 -8.16 -25.52 -0.31
N THR A 94 -8.79 -25.47 0.87
CA THR A 94 -9.94 -26.37 1.14
C THR A 94 -11.16 -26.05 0.28
N LYS A 95 -11.23 -24.88 -0.29
CA LYS A 95 -12.36 -24.43 -1.14
C LYS A 95 -12.14 -24.74 -2.62
N MET A 96 -10.97 -25.26 -2.98
CA MET A 96 -10.69 -25.62 -4.37
C MET A 96 -11.58 -26.78 -4.83
N VAL A 97 -11.98 -26.74 -6.07
CA VAL A 97 -12.83 -27.76 -6.68
C VAL A 97 -12.04 -28.63 -7.64
#